data_d355dd8ebd8ffe316df908ff86f5edbe
#
_entry.id   d355dd8ebd8ffe316df908ff86f5edbe
#
_cell.length_a   1.000
_cell.length_b   1.000
_cell.length_c   1.000
_cell.angle_alpha   90.00
_cell.angle_beta   90.00
_cell.angle_gamma   90.00
#
_symmetry.space_group_name_H-M   'P 1'
#
loop_
_entity.id
_entity.type
_entity.pdbx_description
1 polymer ?
#
loop_
_entity_poly.entity_id
_entity_poly.type
_entity_poly.pdbx_seq_one_letter_code
_entity_poly.pdbx_strand_id
1 'polypeptide(L)'
;LDIDGPPPLRPDGRIELDEATVRHLGAVADAVLDHPGAPVDVRLPPATMAGLARSDDLAHARLLAHLATAVQSGGLHLRSSPFVTADPEAWRQAGRSDVHRDLLDHGDQVLTEHLGAAPDRSVAVLEPTAVPSTLNLLSRLGTVYHVVSADHLDPRPITASHGSTHPARLLDASGVAYPALVSDPDLA
;
A
#
# COMPACT_ATOMS: atom_id res chain seq x y z
N LEU A 1 1.20 -1.76 -7.58
CA LEU A 1 -0.24 -2.03 -7.63
C LEU A 1 -0.87 -1.81 -6.27
N ASP A 2 -1.99 -1.11 -6.24
CA ASP A 2 -2.76 -0.88 -5.03
C ASP A 2 -4.10 -1.59 -5.13
N ILE A 3 -4.41 -2.42 -4.14
CA ILE A 3 -5.68 -3.14 -4.08
C ILE A 3 -6.45 -2.58 -2.89
N ASP A 4 -7.34 -1.66 -3.18
CA ASP A 4 -8.24 -1.08 -2.19
C ASP A 4 -9.59 -1.81 -2.22
N GLY A 5 -10.21 -1.88 -1.06
CA GLY A 5 -11.55 -2.40 -0.89
C GLY A 5 -12.21 -1.83 0.36
N PRO A 6 -13.53 -1.91 0.46
CA PRO A 6 -14.21 -1.46 1.67
C PRO A 6 -13.71 -2.29 2.86
N PRO A 7 -13.58 -1.67 4.05
CA PRO A 7 -13.15 -2.40 5.23
C PRO A 7 -14.12 -3.54 5.53
N PRO A 8 -13.62 -4.77 5.70
CA PRO A 8 -14.49 -5.94 5.88
C PRO A 8 -15.15 -5.98 7.26
N LEU A 9 -14.64 -5.20 8.22
CA LEU A 9 -15.18 -5.16 9.57
C LEU A 9 -16.38 -4.21 9.64
N ARG A 10 -17.54 -4.76 9.94
CA ARG A 10 -18.78 -3.99 10.16
C ARG A 10 -18.83 -3.46 11.59
N PRO A 11 -19.66 -2.42 11.87
CA PRO A 11 -19.80 -1.87 13.21
C PRO A 11 -20.28 -2.87 14.27
N ASP A 12 -20.95 -3.94 13.86
CA ASP A 12 -21.40 -5.04 14.73
C ASP A 12 -20.34 -6.12 14.98
N GLY A 13 -19.11 -5.90 14.47
CA GLY A 13 -17.99 -6.82 14.59
C GLY A 13 -17.97 -7.97 13.58
N ARG A 14 -18.95 -8.03 12.68
CA ARG A 14 -18.95 -9.04 11.61
C ARG A 14 -17.96 -8.67 10.52
N ILE A 15 -17.38 -9.71 9.93
CA ILE A 15 -16.53 -9.59 8.75
C ILE A 15 -17.38 -9.89 7.53
N GLU A 16 -17.42 -8.95 6.61
CA GLU A 16 -18.10 -9.07 5.33
C GLU A 16 -17.10 -8.75 4.22
N LEU A 17 -16.68 -9.77 3.48
CA LEU A 17 -15.73 -9.63 2.40
C LEU A 17 -16.43 -9.10 1.14
N ASP A 18 -15.83 -8.09 0.52
CA ASP A 18 -16.29 -7.58 -0.77
C ASP A 18 -15.89 -8.54 -1.90
N GLU A 19 -16.89 -9.06 -2.62
CA GLU A 19 -16.67 -10.04 -3.68
C GLU A 19 -15.81 -9.50 -4.84
N ALA A 20 -15.88 -8.19 -5.13
CA ALA A 20 -15.08 -7.58 -6.19
C ALA A 20 -13.60 -7.56 -5.77
N THR A 21 -13.32 -7.18 -4.54
CA THR A 21 -11.97 -7.22 -3.95
C THR A 21 -11.42 -8.64 -3.93
N VAL A 22 -12.21 -9.62 -3.50
CA VAL A 22 -11.81 -11.05 -3.48
C VAL A 22 -11.46 -11.56 -4.88
N ARG A 23 -12.28 -11.23 -5.88
CA ARG A 23 -12.00 -11.61 -7.28
C ARG A 23 -10.75 -10.92 -7.82
N HIS A 24 -10.54 -9.65 -7.49
CA HIS A 24 -9.36 -8.90 -7.93
C HIS A 24 -8.08 -9.51 -7.33
N LEU A 25 -8.10 -9.83 -6.04
CA LEU A 25 -6.99 -10.53 -5.38
C LEU A 25 -6.65 -11.86 -6.06
N GLY A 26 -7.66 -12.64 -6.44
CA GLY A 26 -7.49 -13.88 -7.20
C GLY A 26 -6.82 -13.65 -8.54
N ALA A 27 -7.32 -12.68 -9.32
CA ALA A 27 -6.77 -12.36 -10.63
C ALA A 27 -5.30 -11.89 -10.55
N VAL A 28 -4.94 -11.11 -9.52
CA VAL A 28 -3.55 -10.69 -9.30
C VAL A 28 -2.65 -11.87 -8.94
N ALA A 29 -3.09 -12.77 -8.06
CA ALA A 29 -2.34 -13.96 -7.70
C ALA A 29 -2.09 -14.86 -8.93
N ASP A 30 -3.14 -15.11 -9.74
CA ASP A 30 -3.05 -15.88 -10.98
C ASP A 30 -2.07 -15.24 -11.96
N ALA A 31 -2.22 -13.94 -12.23
CA ALA A 31 -1.37 -13.23 -13.18
C ALA A 31 0.12 -13.28 -12.79
N VAL A 32 0.42 -13.15 -11.51
CA VAL A 32 1.80 -13.20 -11.01
C VAL A 32 2.39 -14.61 -11.12
N LEU A 33 1.62 -15.64 -10.78
CA LEU A 33 2.09 -17.02 -10.86
C LEU A 33 2.24 -17.51 -12.30
N ASP A 34 1.43 -16.99 -13.21
CA ASP A 34 1.55 -17.26 -14.65
C ASP A 34 2.75 -16.53 -15.29
N HIS A 35 3.23 -15.45 -14.64
CA HIS A 35 4.34 -14.62 -15.15
C HIS A 35 5.46 -14.44 -14.12
N PRO A 36 6.15 -15.51 -13.70
CA PRO A 36 7.11 -15.48 -12.59
C PRO A 36 8.34 -14.59 -12.84
N GLY A 37 8.55 -14.13 -14.07
CA GLY A 37 9.64 -13.21 -14.43
C GLY A 37 9.31 -11.72 -14.29
N ALA A 38 8.07 -11.36 -13.87
CA ALA A 38 7.60 -10.00 -13.75
C ALA A 38 7.15 -9.73 -12.29
N PRO A 39 8.08 -9.47 -11.35
CA PRO A 39 7.72 -9.20 -9.97
C PRO A 39 6.90 -7.92 -9.85
N VAL A 40 5.89 -7.93 -9.01
CA VAL A 40 4.96 -6.83 -8.79
C VAL A 40 5.02 -6.37 -7.33
N ASP A 41 5.27 -5.07 -7.13
CA ASP A 41 5.04 -4.44 -5.83
C ASP A 41 3.54 -4.25 -5.62
N VAL A 42 3.03 -4.76 -4.49
CA VAL A 42 1.60 -4.72 -4.20
C VAL A 42 1.34 -4.25 -2.78
N ARG A 43 0.36 -3.36 -2.63
CA ARG A 43 -0.25 -3.03 -1.35
C ARG A 43 -1.55 -3.81 -1.23
N LEU A 44 -1.60 -4.72 -0.28
CA LEU A 44 -2.78 -5.55 0.01
C LEU A 44 -3.51 -5.02 1.25
N PRO A 45 -4.85 -5.07 1.30
CA PRO A 45 -5.61 -4.65 2.47
C PRO A 45 -5.51 -5.68 3.61
N PRO A 46 -4.80 -5.41 4.73
CA PRO A 46 -4.56 -6.41 5.77
C PRO A 46 -5.83 -6.89 6.45
N ALA A 47 -6.83 -6.00 6.63
CA ALA A 47 -8.12 -6.39 7.20
C ALA A 47 -8.85 -7.41 6.32
N THR A 48 -8.71 -7.34 4.99
CA THR A 48 -9.26 -8.34 4.07
C THR A 48 -8.52 -9.68 4.21
N MET A 49 -7.19 -9.67 4.35
CA MET A 49 -6.41 -10.89 4.62
C MET A 49 -6.85 -11.56 5.91
N ALA A 50 -7.02 -10.79 7.00
CA ALA A 50 -7.57 -11.30 8.25
C ALA A 50 -9.01 -11.83 8.09
N GLY A 51 -9.82 -11.22 7.23
CA GLY A 51 -11.16 -11.67 6.90
C GLY A 51 -11.16 -13.01 6.15
N LEU A 52 -10.30 -13.15 5.14
CA LEU A 52 -10.12 -14.41 4.40
C LEU A 52 -9.69 -15.54 5.34
N ALA A 53 -8.75 -15.27 6.25
CA ALA A 53 -8.23 -16.24 7.20
C ALA A 53 -9.27 -16.72 8.23
N ARG A 54 -10.26 -15.90 8.56
CA ARG A 54 -11.34 -16.23 9.51
C ARG A 54 -12.58 -16.80 8.84
N SER A 55 -12.61 -16.86 7.52
CA SER A 55 -13.75 -17.36 6.77
C SER A 55 -13.78 -18.88 6.78
N ASP A 56 -14.97 -19.45 6.95
CA ASP A 56 -15.21 -20.89 6.81
C ASP A 56 -15.33 -21.34 5.34
N ASP A 57 -15.27 -20.39 4.39
CA ASP A 57 -15.32 -20.70 2.97
C ASP A 57 -13.98 -21.25 2.47
N LEU A 58 -14.01 -22.45 1.93
CA LEU A 58 -12.84 -23.11 1.36
C LEU A 58 -12.21 -22.32 0.18
N ALA A 59 -13.02 -21.57 -0.57
CA ALA A 59 -12.51 -20.71 -1.64
C ALA A 59 -11.63 -19.57 -1.10
N HIS A 60 -12.00 -18.99 0.02
CA HIS A 60 -11.21 -17.94 0.69
C HIS A 60 -9.89 -18.51 1.24
N ALA A 61 -9.92 -19.69 1.85
CA ALA A 61 -8.69 -20.35 2.32
C ALA A 61 -7.73 -20.68 1.15
N ARG A 62 -8.28 -21.13 0.02
CA ARG A 62 -7.48 -21.38 -1.20
C ARG A 62 -6.88 -20.08 -1.77
N LEU A 63 -7.66 -19.00 -1.83
CA LEU A 63 -7.16 -17.71 -2.27
C LEU A 63 -6.02 -17.22 -1.40
N LEU A 64 -6.16 -17.31 -0.07
CA LEU A 64 -5.11 -16.89 0.85
C LEU A 64 -3.82 -17.71 0.66
N ALA A 65 -3.94 -19.02 0.50
CA ALA A 65 -2.80 -19.90 0.20
C ALA A 65 -2.15 -19.57 -1.16
N HIS A 66 -2.95 -19.19 -2.15
CA HIS A 66 -2.48 -18.80 -3.48
C HIS A 66 -1.68 -17.50 -3.45
N LEU A 67 -2.20 -16.48 -2.73
CA LEU A 67 -1.49 -15.24 -2.48
C LEU A 67 -0.17 -15.48 -1.72
N ALA A 68 -0.20 -16.31 -0.67
CA ALA A 68 1.02 -16.67 0.06
C ALA A 68 2.06 -17.35 -0.84
N THR A 69 1.62 -18.21 -1.77
CA THR A 69 2.51 -18.83 -2.76
C THR A 69 3.12 -17.78 -3.68
N ALA A 70 2.34 -16.83 -4.18
CA ALA A 70 2.82 -15.74 -5.04
C ALA A 70 3.86 -14.85 -4.33
N VAL A 71 3.65 -14.58 -3.04
CA VAL A 71 4.59 -13.83 -2.19
C VAL A 71 5.89 -14.64 -1.98
N GLN A 72 5.78 -15.90 -1.57
CA GLN A 72 6.93 -16.75 -1.26
C GLN A 72 7.77 -17.11 -2.50
N SER A 73 7.16 -17.13 -3.68
CA SER A 73 7.89 -17.29 -4.96
C SER A 73 8.65 -16.04 -5.40
N GLY A 74 8.47 -14.91 -4.71
CA GLY A 74 9.08 -13.63 -5.07
C GLY A 74 8.36 -12.91 -6.21
N GLY A 75 7.20 -13.38 -6.63
CA GLY A 75 6.39 -12.71 -7.65
C GLY A 75 5.61 -11.51 -7.11
N LEU A 76 5.20 -11.57 -5.84
CA LEU A 76 4.58 -10.43 -5.14
C LEU A 76 5.51 -9.89 -4.05
N HIS A 77 5.87 -8.62 -4.15
CA HIS A 77 6.57 -7.89 -3.11
C HIS A 77 5.57 -7.08 -2.30
N LEU A 78 5.40 -7.44 -1.03
CA LEU A 78 4.44 -6.79 -0.15
C LEU A 78 4.91 -5.40 0.26
N ARG A 79 4.05 -4.40 0.08
CA ARG A 79 4.21 -3.06 0.66
C ARG A 79 3.39 -2.93 1.93
N SER A 80 3.97 -2.26 2.92
CA SER A 80 3.30 -1.99 4.18
C SER A 80 2.01 -1.21 3.98
N SER A 81 0.98 -1.59 4.73
CA SER A 81 -0.33 -0.96 4.68
C SER A 81 -0.95 -0.95 6.08
N PRO A 82 -1.62 0.14 6.49
CA PRO A 82 -2.34 0.16 7.76
C PRO A 82 -3.47 -0.88 7.75
N PHE A 83 -3.77 -1.46 8.92
CA PHE A 83 -4.77 -2.53 9.06
C PHE A 83 -6.12 -2.18 8.43
N VAL A 84 -6.55 -0.94 8.58
CA VAL A 84 -7.66 -0.34 7.85
C VAL A 84 -7.18 0.94 7.18
N THR A 85 -7.77 1.30 6.06
CA THR A 85 -7.44 2.54 5.33
C THR A 85 -7.49 3.73 6.30
N ALA A 86 -6.37 4.44 6.40
CA ALA A 86 -6.19 5.52 7.35
C ALA A 86 -5.35 6.62 6.71
N ASP A 87 -5.90 7.84 6.67
CA ASP A 87 -5.17 9.02 6.24
C ASP A 87 -4.14 9.44 7.32
N PRO A 88 -2.82 9.33 7.04
CA PRO A 88 -1.79 9.71 8.00
C PRO A 88 -1.86 11.19 8.39
N GLU A 89 -2.30 12.07 7.47
CA GLU A 89 -2.41 13.50 7.74
C GLU A 89 -3.56 13.80 8.71
N ALA A 90 -4.70 13.14 8.54
CA ALA A 90 -5.82 13.31 9.47
C ALA A 90 -5.44 12.90 10.90
N TRP A 91 -4.74 11.78 11.08
CA TRP A 91 -4.24 11.37 12.39
C TRP A 91 -3.20 12.32 12.97
N ARG A 92 -2.31 12.83 12.13
CA ARG A 92 -1.31 13.83 12.54
C ARG A 92 -1.96 15.12 13.01
N GLN A 93 -2.95 15.63 12.27
CA GLN A 93 -3.72 16.85 12.66
C GLN A 93 -4.48 16.66 13.96
N ALA A 94 -4.99 15.45 14.20
CA ALA A 94 -5.65 15.09 15.46
C ALA A 94 -4.65 14.88 16.62
N GLY A 95 -3.34 15.01 16.39
CA GLY A 95 -2.30 14.72 17.39
C GLY A 95 -2.15 13.23 17.74
N ARG A 96 -2.65 12.34 16.89
CA ARG A 96 -2.74 10.89 17.10
C ARG A 96 -1.92 10.08 16.08
N SER A 97 -0.71 10.55 15.78
CA SER A 97 0.23 9.81 14.92
C SER A 97 0.63 8.44 15.49
N ASP A 98 0.47 8.26 16.81
CA ASP A 98 0.57 6.97 17.49
C ASP A 98 -0.40 5.94 16.92
N VAL A 99 -1.67 6.32 16.73
CA VAL A 99 -2.71 5.42 16.18
C VAL A 99 -2.37 4.99 14.76
N HIS A 100 -1.89 5.91 13.92
CA HIS A 100 -1.48 5.55 12.57
C HIS A 100 -0.34 4.53 12.56
N ARG A 101 0.65 4.71 13.46
CA ARG A 101 1.74 3.74 13.65
C ARG A 101 1.21 2.37 14.07
N ASP A 102 0.34 2.34 15.08
CA ASP A 102 -0.22 1.09 15.60
C ASP A 102 -1.03 0.34 14.53
N LEU A 103 -1.78 1.08 13.69
CA LEU A 103 -2.50 0.49 12.55
C LEU A 103 -1.54 -0.07 11.50
N LEU A 104 -0.41 0.59 11.25
CA LEU A 104 0.61 0.12 10.32
C LEU A 104 1.32 -1.13 10.86
N ASP A 105 1.70 -1.11 12.13
CA ASP A 105 2.35 -2.25 12.80
C ASP A 105 1.43 -3.47 12.82
N HIS A 106 0.14 -3.27 13.10
CA HIS A 106 -0.85 -4.34 13.07
C HIS A 106 -1.10 -4.87 11.65
N GLY A 107 -1.15 -3.98 10.65
CA GLY A 107 -1.25 -4.38 9.26
C GLY A 107 -0.10 -5.26 8.81
N ASP A 108 1.14 -4.86 9.12
CA ASP A 108 2.34 -5.63 8.80
C ASP A 108 2.37 -6.99 9.51
N GLN A 109 1.93 -7.03 10.77
CA GLN A 109 1.81 -8.28 11.52
C GLN A 109 0.84 -9.25 10.82
N VAL A 110 -0.33 -8.77 10.42
CA VAL A 110 -1.34 -9.60 9.75
C VAL A 110 -0.84 -10.11 8.39
N LEU A 111 -0.21 -9.25 7.58
CA LEU A 111 0.37 -9.66 6.30
C LEU A 111 1.47 -10.70 6.50
N THR A 112 2.35 -10.49 7.48
CA THR A 112 3.42 -11.45 7.79
C THR A 112 2.87 -12.80 8.26
N GLU A 113 1.85 -12.79 9.14
CA GLU A 113 1.23 -14.00 9.67
C GLU A 113 0.57 -14.84 8.58
N HIS A 114 -0.16 -14.20 7.66
CA HIS A 114 -0.97 -14.92 6.68
C HIS A 114 -0.27 -15.19 5.35
N LEU A 115 0.71 -14.37 4.96
CA LEU A 115 1.40 -14.48 3.67
C LEU A 115 2.86 -14.96 3.78
N GLY A 116 3.40 -15.00 5.01
CA GLY A 116 4.72 -15.57 5.27
C GLY A 116 5.90 -14.67 4.94
N ALA A 117 5.69 -13.39 4.63
CA ALA A 117 6.76 -12.42 4.39
C ALA A 117 6.45 -11.07 5.02
N ALA A 118 7.47 -10.42 5.57
CA ALA A 118 7.33 -9.09 6.14
C ALA A 118 7.17 -8.05 5.02
N PRO A 119 6.18 -7.14 5.13
CA PRO A 119 6.00 -6.06 4.16
C PRO A 119 7.13 -5.03 4.25
N ASP A 120 7.43 -4.40 3.11
CA ASP A 120 8.43 -3.34 3.02
C ASP A 120 7.79 -1.96 3.22
N ARG A 121 8.34 -1.18 4.16
CA ARG A 121 7.95 0.21 4.46
C ARG A 121 8.73 1.25 3.68
N SER A 122 9.75 0.84 2.94
CA SER A 122 10.68 1.78 2.32
C SER A 122 10.03 2.68 1.27
N VAL A 123 8.89 2.29 0.70
CA VAL A 123 8.17 3.05 -0.31
C VAL A 123 6.75 3.34 0.15
N ALA A 124 6.33 4.59 0.06
CA ALA A 124 4.94 5.02 0.27
C ALA A 124 4.40 5.75 -0.97
N VAL A 125 3.18 5.40 -1.37
CA VAL A 125 2.43 6.17 -2.36
C VAL A 125 1.74 7.33 -1.63
N LEU A 126 1.94 8.53 -2.13
CA LEU A 126 1.38 9.74 -1.53
C LEU A 126 -0.01 10.02 -2.10
N GLU A 127 -0.93 10.23 -1.20
CA GLU A 127 -2.25 10.78 -1.54
C GLU A 127 -2.12 12.25 -1.97
N PRO A 128 -3.06 12.78 -2.78
CA PRO A 128 -3.07 14.17 -3.23
C PRO A 128 -3.04 15.19 -2.09
N THR A 129 -3.52 14.80 -0.92
CA THR A 129 -3.60 15.63 0.28
C THR A 129 -2.33 15.63 1.11
N ALA A 130 -1.29 14.89 0.69
CA ALA A 130 -0.05 14.81 1.44
C ALA A 130 0.65 16.16 1.53
N VAL A 131 0.98 16.57 2.74
CA VAL A 131 1.70 17.81 3.06
C VAL A 131 3.10 17.49 3.59
N PRO A 132 4.02 18.48 3.68
CA PRO A 132 5.39 18.23 4.15
C PRO A 132 5.51 17.51 5.49
N SER A 133 4.59 17.77 6.42
CA SER A 133 4.54 17.09 7.70
C SER A 133 4.16 15.62 7.62
N THR A 134 3.36 15.23 6.62
CA THR A 134 3.05 13.84 6.28
C THR A 134 4.31 13.12 5.82
N LEU A 135 5.13 13.73 4.95
CA LEU A 135 6.41 13.19 4.51
C LEU A 135 7.34 12.90 5.69
N ASN A 136 7.43 13.85 6.64
CA ASN A 136 8.22 13.67 7.85
C ASN A 136 7.70 12.51 8.73
N LEU A 137 6.38 12.39 8.88
CA LEU A 137 5.78 11.27 9.61
C LEU A 137 6.11 9.94 8.95
N LEU A 138 5.88 9.81 7.64
CA LEU A 138 6.14 8.58 6.89
C LEU A 138 7.63 8.20 6.94
N SER A 139 8.53 9.17 6.80
CA SER A 139 9.98 8.93 6.93
C SER A 139 10.36 8.39 8.31
N ARG A 140 9.75 8.89 9.39
CA ARG A 140 9.95 8.34 10.76
C ARG A 140 9.39 6.93 10.93
N LEU A 141 8.44 6.53 10.10
CA LEU A 141 7.85 5.18 10.09
C LEU A 141 8.60 4.22 9.16
N GLY A 142 9.70 4.66 8.52
CA GLY A 142 10.58 3.83 7.71
C GLY A 142 10.52 4.08 6.20
N THR A 143 9.71 5.05 5.75
CA THR A 143 9.65 5.38 4.33
C THR A 143 10.92 6.11 3.89
N VAL A 144 11.54 5.61 2.83
CA VAL A 144 12.74 6.17 2.19
C VAL A 144 12.38 6.86 0.88
N TYR A 145 11.47 6.27 0.11
CA TYR A 145 11.03 6.78 -1.19
C TYR A 145 9.53 7.07 -1.18
N HIS A 146 9.16 8.16 -1.81
CA HIS A 146 7.77 8.56 -1.96
C HIS A 146 7.37 8.49 -3.43
N VAL A 147 6.28 7.79 -3.74
CA VAL A 147 5.70 7.79 -5.09
C VAL A 147 4.63 8.86 -5.13
N VAL A 148 4.72 9.77 -6.10
CA VAL A 148 3.79 10.87 -6.27
C VAL A 148 3.33 10.93 -7.72
N SER A 149 2.03 11.14 -7.95
CA SER A 149 1.53 11.41 -9.29
C SER A 149 1.99 12.77 -9.79
N ALA A 150 2.37 12.85 -11.06
CA ALA A 150 2.78 14.11 -11.70
C ALA A 150 1.70 15.20 -11.59
N ASP A 151 0.42 14.81 -11.57
CA ASP A 151 -0.72 15.73 -11.44
C ASP A 151 -0.79 16.45 -10.09
N HIS A 152 -0.10 15.93 -9.09
CA HIS A 152 -0.08 16.50 -7.74
C HIS A 152 1.12 17.40 -7.49
N LEU A 153 1.99 17.60 -8.49
CA LEU A 153 3.16 18.47 -8.38
C LEU A 153 2.80 19.87 -8.87
N ASP A 154 3.29 20.89 -8.14
CA ASP A 154 3.23 22.27 -8.61
C ASP A 154 3.96 22.38 -9.98
N PRO A 155 3.30 22.87 -11.04
CA PRO A 155 3.85 22.89 -12.40
C PRO A 155 5.02 23.88 -12.60
N ARG A 156 5.64 24.40 -11.56
CA ARG A 156 6.90 25.16 -11.70
C ARG A 156 8.02 24.24 -12.18
N PRO A 157 8.81 24.71 -13.18
CA PRO A 157 9.26 23.90 -14.29
C PRO A 157 10.14 22.73 -13.82
N ILE A 158 9.53 21.59 -13.65
CA ILE A 158 10.25 20.38 -13.97
C ILE A 158 10.37 20.47 -15.48
N THR A 159 11.56 20.63 -16.00
CA THR A 159 11.86 20.34 -17.41
C THR A 159 11.63 18.85 -17.59
N ALA A 160 10.36 18.47 -17.59
CA ALA A 160 9.91 17.09 -17.75
C ALA A 160 10.13 16.75 -19.21
N SER A 161 11.18 16.02 -19.47
CA SER A 161 11.24 15.16 -20.64
C SER A 161 10.12 14.13 -20.46
N HIS A 162 9.16 14.16 -21.37
CA HIS A 162 7.94 13.41 -21.38
C HIS A 162 8.13 11.92 -21.04
N GLY A 163 7.25 11.40 -20.17
CA GLY A 163 6.87 9.97 -20.17
C GLY A 163 7.80 8.99 -19.48
N SER A 164 8.43 9.33 -18.35
CA SER A 164 9.18 8.32 -17.59
C SER A 164 9.12 8.58 -16.09
N THR A 165 9.02 7.50 -15.34
CA THR A 165 9.19 7.51 -13.89
C THR A 165 10.62 7.96 -13.58
N HIS A 166 10.80 9.19 -13.12
CA HIS A 166 12.13 9.73 -12.81
C HIS A 166 12.35 9.84 -11.31
N PRO A 167 13.56 9.51 -10.84
CA PRO A 167 13.99 9.90 -9.50
C PRO A 167 13.91 11.43 -9.35
N ALA A 168 13.23 11.87 -8.32
CA ALA A 168 13.02 13.29 -8.01
C ALA A 168 13.31 13.54 -6.52
N ARG A 169 13.23 14.79 -6.11
CA ARG A 169 13.25 15.20 -4.71
C ARG A 169 12.08 16.13 -4.47
N LEU A 170 11.22 15.75 -3.54
CA LEU A 170 10.22 16.65 -3.00
C LEU A 170 10.90 17.56 -1.98
N LEU A 171 10.71 18.86 -2.12
CA LEU A 171 11.20 19.84 -1.15
C LEU A 171 10.02 20.32 -0.32
N ASP A 172 10.15 20.27 0.99
CA ASP A 172 9.22 20.98 1.85
C ASP A 172 9.53 22.47 1.95
N ALA A 173 8.66 23.24 2.60
CA ALA A 173 8.81 24.68 2.76
C ALA A 173 10.07 25.08 3.58
N SER A 174 10.66 24.16 4.32
CA SER A 174 11.90 24.36 5.10
C SER A 174 13.15 23.99 4.29
N GLY A 175 12.98 23.45 3.07
CA GLY A 175 14.08 23.01 2.19
C GLY A 175 14.57 21.59 2.49
N VAL A 176 13.87 20.81 3.33
CA VAL A 176 14.18 19.40 3.53
C VAL A 176 13.79 18.62 2.28
N ALA A 177 14.71 17.78 1.80
CA ALA A 177 14.55 17.00 0.59
C ALA A 177 14.16 15.54 0.91
N TYR A 178 13.10 15.05 0.28
CA TYR A 178 12.62 13.69 0.37
C TYR A 178 12.79 12.99 -0.98
N PRO A 179 13.46 11.83 -1.07
CA PRO A 179 13.56 11.08 -2.31
C PRO A 179 12.17 10.67 -2.82
N ALA A 180 11.95 10.85 -4.10
CA ALA A 180 10.65 10.56 -4.71
C ALA A 180 10.80 9.91 -6.10
N LEU A 181 9.77 9.18 -6.48
CA LEU A 181 9.52 8.71 -7.83
C LEU A 181 8.24 9.40 -8.32
N VAL A 182 8.32 10.04 -9.45
CA VAL A 182 7.14 10.65 -10.08
C VAL A 182 6.53 9.63 -11.02
N SER A 183 5.28 9.25 -10.77
CA SER A 183 4.55 8.36 -11.67
C SER A 183 3.82 9.16 -12.74
N ASP A 184 3.80 8.61 -13.95
CA ASP A 184 3.01 9.12 -15.05
C ASP A 184 1.54 8.73 -14.81
N PRO A 185 0.59 9.69 -14.80
CA PRO A 185 -0.82 9.39 -14.60
C PRO A 185 -1.40 8.51 -15.72
N ASP A 186 -0.82 8.54 -16.92
CA ASP A 186 -1.26 7.74 -18.06
C ASP A 186 -0.82 6.26 -17.97
N LEU A 187 -0.02 5.89 -16.96
CA LEU A 187 0.43 4.51 -16.70
C LEU A 187 -0.30 3.83 -15.53
N ALA A 188 -1.29 4.51 -14.94
CA ALA A 188 -2.04 4.02 -13.77
C ALA A 188 -3.29 3.24 -14.16
#